data_d635284937af551058946a6d5718edad
#
_entry.id   d635284937af551058946a6d5718edad
#
_cell.length_a   1.000
_cell.length_b   1.000
_cell.length_c   1.000
_cell.angle_alpha   90.00
_cell.angle_beta   90.00
_cell.angle_gamma   90.00
#
_symmetry.space_group_name_H-M   'P 1'
#
loop_
_entity.id
_entity.type
_entity.pdbx_description
1 polymer ?
#
loop_
_entity_poly.entity_id
_entity_poly.type
_entity_poly.pdbx_seq_one_letter_code
_entity_poly.pdbx_strand_id
1 'polypeptide(L)'
;MDVKDFYYDLPQELIAQDPLEDRSSSRLLVLDKKTGEMQHKVFKDIVNYLHPGDCLVINDTKVIPARLIGSKEGTDAHIEILLLKRRENDIWETLVKPGKKAKPGTVINFGDGLLKGTVIDVVEEGNRLIQFSYEGIFEEILDQLGQMPLPPYITHRLKDKNRYQTVYAKYDGSAAAPTAGLHFTPELLQTIREKGVHIAEVTLHVGLGTFRPVKVENVSEHHMHSEFYMIDEKAADTINAAKRAGGRIICVGTTSCRTLESAAKEDGTIEPTSGWTDIFIYPGYRFKILDSLITNFHLPESTLLMLVSALAGREHVLAAYQEAIENKYRFFSFGDAMFITSEKTREGES
;
A
#
# COMPACT_ATOMS: atom_id res chain seq x y z
N MET A 1 1.55 19.91 15.47
CA MET A 1 2.47 19.48 14.41
C MET A 1 1.79 19.78 13.09
N ASP A 2 2.47 20.52 12.24
CA ASP A 2 1.93 20.95 10.97
C ASP A 2 2.27 19.93 9.87
N VAL A 3 1.38 19.80 8.89
CA VAL A 3 1.62 18.94 7.72
C VAL A 3 2.88 19.38 6.97
N LYS A 4 3.16 20.70 6.93
CA LYS A 4 4.38 21.28 6.35
C LYS A 4 5.68 20.84 7.02
N ASP A 5 5.63 20.34 8.26
CA ASP A 5 6.80 19.77 8.94
C ASP A 5 7.34 18.52 8.23
N PHE A 6 6.55 17.93 7.32
CA PHE A 6 6.88 16.76 6.49
C PHE A 6 7.14 17.12 5.02
N TYR A 7 7.39 18.39 4.75
CA TYR A 7 7.79 18.82 3.42
C TYR A 7 9.25 18.50 3.16
N TYR A 8 9.54 18.05 1.95
CA TYR A 8 10.87 17.99 1.37
C TYR A 8 10.77 18.27 -0.13
N ASP A 9 11.84 18.81 -0.74
CA ASP A 9 11.86 19.11 -2.16
C ASP A 9 12.25 17.85 -2.94
N LEU A 10 11.35 17.36 -3.81
CA LEU A 10 11.55 16.17 -4.61
C LEU A 10 11.64 16.53 -6.09
N PRO A 11 12.82 16.35 -6.73
CA PRO A 11 12.95 16.47 -8.18
C PRO A 11 12.02 15.48 -8.91
N GLN A 12 11.23 15.99 -9.85
CA GLN A 12 10.24 15.18 -10.57
C GLN A 12 10.86 13.98 -11.32
N GLU A 13 12.08 14.14 -11.82
CA GLU A 13 12.81 13.09 -12.51
C GLU A 13 13.16 11.87 -11.66
N LEU A 14 13.10 12.00 -10.32
CA LEU A 14 13.31 10.89 -9.40
C LEU A 14 12.06 10.05 -9.18
N ILE A 15 10.89 10.51 -9.61
CA ILE A 15 9.64 9.76 -9.52
C ILE A 15 9.64 8.63 -10.55
N ALA A 16 9.73 7.40 -10.09
CA ALA A 16 9.79 6.23 -10.96
C ALA A 16 8.49 6.05 -11.75
N GLN A 17 8.59 6.02 -13.08
CA GLN A 17 7.45 5.82 -13.98
C GLN A 17 7.28 4.36 -14.39
N ASP A 18 8.35 3.60 -14.41
CA ASP A 18 8.39 2.21 -14.86
C ASP A 18 9.04 1.31 -13.80
N PRO A 19 8.56 0.07 -13.62
CA PRO A 19 9.22 -0.89 -12.75
C PRO A 19 10.54 -1.36 -13.38
N LEU A 20 11.53 -1.70 -12.54
CA LEU A 20 12.74 -2.37 -12.99
C LEU A 20 12.41 -3.77 -13.54
N GLU A 21 13.19 -4.26 -14.48
CA GLU A 21 13.00 -5.60 -15.05
C GLU A 21 13.12 -6.68 -13.98
N ASP A 22 14.23 -6.66 -13.22
CA ASP A 22 14.39 -7.46 -12.01
C ASP A 22 13.91 -6.67 -10.79
N ARG A 23 12.84 -7.14 -10.13
CA ARG A 23 12.22 -6.52 -8.95
C ARG A 23 13.21 -6.34 -7.81
N SER A 24 14.07 -7.33 -7.58
CA SER A 24 14.99 -7.38 -6.45
C SER A 24 16.30 -6.59 -6.69
N SER A 25 16.49 -6.05 -7.89
CA SER A 25 17.63 -5.19 -8.24
C SER A 25 17.46 -3.72 -7.85
N SER A 26 16.31 -3.32 -7.33
CA SER A 26 16.12 -1.98 -6.77
C SER A 26 17.12 -1.69 -5.66
N ARG A 27 17.40 -0.41 -5.42
CA ARG A 27 18.27 0.00 -4.32
C ARG A 27 17.53 -0.11 -2.98
N LEU A 28 18.30 -0.30 -1.93
CA LEU A 28 17.83 -0.37 -0.55
C LEU A 28 18.63 0.60 0.31
N LEU A 29 17.94 1.57 0.93
CA LEU A 29 18.50 2.41 1.97
C LEU A 29 18.15 1.79 3.33
N VAL A 30 19.14 1.29 4.04
CA VAL A 30 18.98 0.80 5.41
C VAL A 30 19.17 1.95 6.36
N LEU A 31 18.16 2.24 7.19
CA LEU A 31 18.19 3.31 8.19
C LEU A 31 18.10 2.71 9.59
N ASP A 32 19.10 2.96 10.41
CA ASP A 32 19.00 2.68 11.84
C ASP A 32 18.10 3.73 12.50
N LYS A 33 16.97 3.28 13.03
CA LYS A 33 15.95 4.18 13.61
C LYS A 33 16.38 4.85 14.91
N LYS A 34 17.42 4.33 15.59
CA LYS A 34 17.92 4.88 16.86
C LYS A 34 19.03 5.90 16.63
N THR A 35 19.96 5.59 15.73
CA THR A 35 21.16 6.41 15.50
C THR A 35 21.05 7.33 14.31
N GLY A 36 20.15 7.03 13.35
CA GLY A 36 20.05 7.72 12.06
C GLY A 36 21.14 7.30 11.07
N GLU A 37 21.98 6.31 11.39
CA GLU A 37 22.98 5.79 10.46
C GLU A 37 22.34 5.14 9.25
N MET A 38 22.98 5.33 8.09
CA MET A 38 22.44 4.88 6.79
C MET A 38 23.46 4.00 6.07
N GLN A 39 22.94 2.99 5.34
CA GLN A 39 23.72 2.13 4.47
C GLN A 39 23.01 1.99 3.13
N HIS A 40 23.79 2.05 2.02
CA HIS A 40 23.29 1.84 0.67
C HIS A 40 23.54 0.41 0.24
N LYS A 41 22.47 -0.27 -0.17
CA LYS A 41 22.46 -1.69 -0.58
C LYS A 41 21.60 -1.87 -1.83
N VAL A 42 21.52 -3.11 -2.29
CA VAL A 42 20.54 -3.58 -3.28
C VAL A 42 19.47 -4.38 -2.54
N PHE A 43 18.22 -4.36 -3.00
CA PHE A 43 17.10 -4.95 -2.26
C PHE A 43 17.30 -6.42 -1.93
N LYS A 44 17.89 -7.21 -2.83
CA LYS A 44 18.22 -8.62 -2.56
C LYS A 44 19.10 -8.83 -1.33
N ASP A 45 19.88 -7.81 -0.92
CA ASP A 45 20.74 -7.87 0.26
C ASP A 45 19.94 -7.83 1.56
N ILE A 46 18.61 -7.60 1.51
CA ILE A 46 17.73 -7.62 2.70
C ILE A 46 17.88 -8.92 3.50
N VAL A 47 18.19 -10.04 2.82
CA VAL A 47 18.43 -11.34 3.47
C VAL A 47 19.53 -11.24 4.53
N ASN A 48 20.54 -10.38 4.34
CA ASN A 48 21.65 -10.22 5.28
C ASN A 48 21.24 -9.53 6.58
N TYR A 49 20.11 -8.81 6.56
CA TYR A 49 19.56 -8.07 7.70
C TYR A 49 18.45 -8.82 8.44
N LEU A 50 18.02 -9.95 7.91
CA LEU A 50 17.02 -10.80 8.53
C LEU A 50 17.70 -11.94 9.31
N HIS A 51 17.15 -12.31 10.46
CA HIS A 51 17.71 -13.35 11.33
C HIS A 51 16.72 -14.52 11.45
N PRO A 52 17.23 -15.76 11.67
CA PRO A 52 16.39 -16.89 12.02
C PRO A 52 15.47 -16.56 13.19
N GLY A 53 14.19 -16.88 13.07
CA GLY A 53 13.17 -16.57 14.06
C GLY A 53 12.47 -15.22 13.88
N ASP A 54 12.96 -14.32 13.02
CA ASP A 54 12.21 -13.13 12.63
C ASP A 54 10.90 -13.53 11.91
N CYS A 55 9.91 -12.67 11.95
CA CYS A 55 8.66 -12.81 11.21
C CYS A 55 8.50 -11.64 10.22
N LEU A 56 8.51 -11.96 8.93
CA LEU A 56 8.22 -11.04 7.84
C LEU A 56 6.72 -11.04 7.56
N VAL A 57 6.05 -9.92 7.74
CA VAL A 57 4.60 -9.79 7.55
C VAL A 57 4.33 -9.09 6.23
N ILE A 58 3.64 -9.77 5.34
CA ILE A 58 3.33 -9.33 3.97
C ILE A 58 1.84 -9.16 3.79
N ASN A 59 1.43 -8.23 2.92
CA ASN A 59 0.04 -8.00 2.56
C ASN A 59 -0.28 -8.71 1.24
N ASP A 60 -1.11 -9.75 1.29
CA ASP A 60 -1.47 -10.62 0.16
C ASP A 60 -2.67 -10.12 -0.65
N THR A 61 -3.07 -8.88 -0.44
CA THR A 61 -4.14 -8.27 -1.22
C THR A 61 -3.80 -8.24 -2.71
N LYS A 62 -4.81 -8.43 -3.55
CA LYS A 62 -4.68 -8.39 -5.00
C LYS A 62 -5.44 -7.20 -5.57
N VAL A 63 -4.76 -6.46 -6.45
CA VAL A 63 -5.35 -5.31 -7.13
C VAL A 63 -6.30 -5.81 -8.20
N ILE A 64 -7.53 -5.29 -8.18
CA ILE A 64 -8.50 -5.52 -9.24
C ILE A 64 -8.33 -4.48 -10.35
N PRO A 65 -8.63 -4.81 -11.61
CA PRO A 65 -8.59 -3.84 -12.71
C PRO A 65 -9.76 -2.86 -12.63
N ALA A 66 -9.74 -2.05 -11.58
CA ALA A 66 -10.85 -1.23 -11.10
C ALA A 66 -11.14 0.01 -11.95
N ARG A 67 -10.27 0.34 -12.92
CA ARG A 67 -10.43 1.51 -13.79
C ARG A 67 -11.13 1.11 -15.07
N LEU A 68 -12.33 1.63 -15.29
CA LEU A 68 -13.15 1.36 -16.46
C LEU A 68 -13.32 2.63 -17.28
N ILE A 69 -13.25 2.49 -18.60
CA ILE A 69 -13.48 3.57 -19.56
C ILE A 69 -14.69 3.20 -20.38
N GLY A 70 -15.70 4.04 -20.31
CA GLY A 70 -16.96 3.85 -21.04
C GLY A 70 -17.44 5.12 -21.73
N SER A 71 -18.59 5.02 -22.38
CA SER A 71 -19.29 6.13 -23.02
C SER A 71 -20.65 6.33 -22.40
N LYS A 72 -21.06 7.59 -22.24
CA LYS A 72 -22.42 7.92 -21.82
C LYS A 72 -23.40 7.48 -22.91
N GLU A 73 -24.45 6.73 -22.54
CA GLU A 73 -25.46 6.26 -23.45
C GLU A 73 -26.08 7.42 -24.27
N GLY A 74 -26.19 7.21 -25.58
CA GLY A 74 -26.70 8.21 -26.53
C GLY A 74 -25.75 9.35 -26.87
N THR A 75 -24.47 9.27 -26.43
CA THR A 75 -23.44 10.27 -26.77
C THR A 75 -22.07 9.59 -26.85
N ASP A 76 -21.11 10.24 -27.55
CA ASP A 76 -19.69 9.80 -27.58
C ASP A 76 -18.87 10.33 -26.39
N ALA A 77 -19.53 10.80 -25.33
CA ALA A 77 -18.86 11.38 -24.19
C ALA A 77 -18.17 10.30 -23.37
N HIS A 78 -16.83 10.27 -23.41
CA HIS A 78 -16.03 9.40 -22.57
C HIS A 78 -16.22 9.71 -21.09
N ILE A 79 -16.41 8.66 -20.31
CA ILE A 79 -16.48 8.68 -18.84
C ILE A 79 -15.53 7.61 -18.32
N GLU A 80 -14.61 8.03 -17.48
CA GLU A 80 -13.75 7.15 -16.70
C GLU A 80 -14.37 6.94 -15.33
N ILE A 81 -14.45 5.69 -14.90
CA ILE A 81 -14.84 5.37 -13.53
C ILE A 81 -13.73 4.53 -12.87
N LEU A 82 -13.65 4.67 -11.57
CA LEU A 82 -12.74 3.92 -10.74
C LEU A 82 -13.52 3.32 -9.58
N LEU A 83 -13.59 2.00 -9.55
CA LEU A 83 -14.28 1.25 -8.51
C LEU A 83 -13.55 1.40 -7.17
N LEU A 84 -14.26 1.81 -6.12
CA LEU A 84 -13.71 2.01 -4.78
C LEU A 84 -14.15 0.93 -3.81
N LYS A 85 -15.46 0.76 -3.68
CA LYS A 85 -16.05 -0.14 -2.69
C LYS A 85 -17.31 -0.78 -3.24
N ARG A 86 -17.37 -2.11 -3.20
CA ARG A 86 -18.58 -2.87 -3.52
C ARG A 86 -19.58 -2.75 -2.36
N ARG A 87 -20.81 -2.49 -2.70
CA ARG A 87 -21.99 -2.49 -1.85
C ARG A 87 -22.86 -3.70 -2.21
N GLU A 88 -24.04 -3.80 -1.63
CA GLU A 88 -25.01 -4.84 -1.96
C GLU A 88 -25.59 -4.63 -3.38
N ASN A 89 -26.12 -5.68 -4.00
CA ASN A 89 -26.85 -5.66 -5.27
C ASN A 89 -26.05 -5.06 -6.45
N ASP A 90 -24.76 -5.39 -6.57
CA ASP A 90 -23.88 -4.88 -7.65
C ASP A 90 -23.80 -3.35 -7.73
N ILE A 91 -24.02 -2.70 -6.60
CA ILE A 91 -23.77 -1.27 -6.45
C ILE A 91 -22.33 -1.06 -6.01
N TRP A 92 -21.66 -0.15 -6.70
CA TRP A 92 -20.31 0.25 -6.35
C TRP A 92 -20.24 1.75 -6.07
N GLU A 93 -19.52 2.10 -5.02
CA GLU A 93 -19.03 3.45 -4.84
C GLU A 93 -17.83 3.66 -5.75
N THR A 94 -17.85 4.77 -6.50
CA THR A 94 -16.90 5.01 -7.58
C THR A 94 -16.45 6.46 -7.62
N LEU A 95 -15.21 6.71 -8.06
CA LEU A 95 -14.80 8.00 -8.59
C LEU A 95 -15.17 8.07 -10.07
N VAL A 96 -15.67 9.23 -10.51
CA VAL A 96 -16.06 9.42 -11.91
C VAL A 96 -15.43 10.68 -12.48
N LYS A 97 -14.88 10.56 -13.69
CA LYS A 97 -14.27 11.68 -14.43
C LYS A 97 -14.75 11.71 -15.89
N PRO A 98 -15.31 12.83 -16.36
CA PRO A 98 -15.66 14.04 -15.62
C PRO A 98 -16.98 13.90 -14.86
N GLY A 99 -16.97 14.23 -13.55
CA GLY A 99 -18.14 14.06 -12.68
C GLY A 99 -19.40 14.84 -13.12
N LYS A 100 -19.22 15.96 -13.81
CA LYS A 100 -20.33 16.78 -14.34
C LYS A 100 -21.18 16.05 -15.35
N LYS A 101 -20.66 15.02 -16.05
CA LYS A 101 -21.36 14.22 -17.05
C LYS A 101 -22.07 13.00 -16.45
N ALA A 102 -21.81 12.65 -15.21
CA ALA A 102 -22.35 11.49 -14.51
C ALA A 102 -23.26 11.93 -13.35
N LYS A 103 -24.45 12.40 -13.70
CA LYS A 103 -25.53 12.73 -12.77
C LYS A 103 -26.39 11.50 -12.49
N PRO A 104 -27.14 11.44 -11.36
CA PRO A 104 -28.13 10.38 -11.15
C PRO A 104 -29.03 10.17 -12.38
N GLY A 105 -29.26 8.91 -12.75
CA GLY A 105 -29.97 8.51 -13.95
C GLY A 105 -29.09 8.41 -15.22
N THR A 106 -27.81 8.81 -15.17
CA THR A 106 -26.90 8.61 -16.33
C THR A 106 -26.55 7.14 -16.47
N VAL A 107 -26.69 6.60 -17.69
CA VAL A 107 -26.24 5.26 -18.06
C VAL A 107 -24.90 5.36 -18.80
N ILE A 108 -23.97 4.52 -18.43
CA ILE A 108 -22.62 4.44 -19.01
C ILE A 108 -22.44 3.02 -19.55
N ASN A 109 -22.05 2.92 -20.82
CA ASN A 109 -21.79 1.64 -21.49
C ASN A 109 -20.27 1.38 -21.54
N PHE A 110 -19.87 0.15 -21.25
CA PHE A 110 -18.48 -0.32 -21.30
C PHE A 110 -18.41 -1.55 -22.22
N GLY A 111 -17.36 -1.61 -23.05
CA GLY A 111 -17.07 -2.78 -23.88
C GLY A 111 -18.22 -3.20 -24.80
N ASP A 112 -18.74 -2.24 -25.58
CA ASP A 112 -19.85 -2.48 -26.52
C ASP A 112 -21.11 -3.11 -25.87
N GLY A 113 -21.35 -2.75 -24.60
CA GLY A 113 -22.53 -3.18 -23.86
C GLY A 113 -22.35 -4.43 -23.00
N LEU A 114 -21.14 -4.98 -22.91
CA LEU A 114 -20.81 -6.08 -21.97
C LEU A 114 -21.11 -5.71 -20.52
N LEU A 115 -20.92 -4.43 -20.17
CA LEU A 115 -21.18 -3.90 -18.85
C LEU A 115 -21.90 -2.56 -18.99
N LYS A 116 -22.99 -2.39 -18.24
CA LYS A 116 -23.70 -1.10 -18.12
C LYS A 116 -23.67 -0.65 -16.68
N GLY A 117 -23.41 0.63 -16.44
CA GLY A 117 -23.45 1.25 -15.13
C GLY A 117 -24.47 2.38 -15.09
N THR A 118 -25.43 2.32 -14.18
CA THR A 118 -26.38 3.40 -13.95
C THR A 118 -25.98 4.17 -12.70
N VAL A 119 -25.76 5.46 -12.83
CA VAL A 119 -25.52 6.33 -11.68
C VAL A 119 -26.81 6.49 -10.90
N ILE A 120 -26.83 6.01 -9.65
CA ILE A 120 -28.01 6.08 -8.79
C ILE A 120 -27.98 7.24 -7.81
N ASP A 121 -26.78 7.62 -7.33
CA ASP A 121 -26.66 8.72 -6.39
C ASP A 121 -25.25 9.36 -6.43
N VAL A 122 -25.13 10.52 -5.78
CA VAL A 122 -23.87 11.23 -5.51
C VAL A 122 -23.71 11.30 -4.00
N VAL A 123 -22.64 10.67 -3.50
CA VAL A 123 -22.35 10.58 -2.07
C VAL A 123 -21.19 11.48 -1.67
N GLU A 124 -20.71 11.34 -0.44
CA GLU A 124 -19.63 12.14 0.12
C GLU A 124 -18.42 12.26 -0.81
N GLU A 125 -17.71 13.36 -0.72
CA GLU A 125 -16.54 13.70 -1.56
C GLU A 125 -16.81 13.72 -3.08
N GLY A 126 -18.09 13.71 -3.48
CA GLY A 126 -18.49 13.69 -4.88
C GLY A 126 -18.35 12.33 -5.56
N ASN A 127 -18.18 11.25 -4.80
CA ASN A 127 -18.24 9.88 -5.31
C ASN A 127 -19.64 9.57 -5.85
N ARG A 128 -19.74 8.59 -6.77
CA ARG A 128 -21.02 8.13 -7.33
C ARG A 128 -21.31 6.72 -6.86
N LEU A 129 -22.55 6.46 -6.54
CA LEU A 129 -23.06 5.10 -6.46
C LEU A 129 -23.51 4.69 -7.87
N ILE A 130 -22.90 3.64 -8.38
CA ILE A 130 -23.22 3.08 -9.69
C ILE A 130 -23.70 1.66 -9.51
N GLN A 131 -24.90 1.38 -10.02
CA GLN A 131 -25.41 0.02 -10.13
C GLN A 131 -25.01 -0.56 -11.46
N PHE A 132 -24.35 -1.72 -11.44
CA PHE A 132 -23.95 -2.43 -12.65
C PHE A 132 -24.98 -3.46 -13.06
N SER A 133 -25.10 -3.62 -14.38
CA SER A 133 -25.94 -4.60 -15.05
C SER A 133 -25.10 -5.29 -16.12
N TYR A 134 -25.05 -6.63 -16.10
CA TYR A 134 -24.20 -7.46 -16.95
C TYR A 134 -24.75 -8.90 -17.00
N GLU A 135 -24.24 -9.70 -17.93
CA GLU A 135 -24.46 -11.14 -17.98
C GLU A 135 -23.16 -11.88 -17.66
N GLY A 136 -23.20 -12.93 -16.83
CA GLY A 136 -22.06 -13.73 -16.44
C GLY A 136 -21.42 -13.33 -15.13
N ILE A 137 -20.09 -13.41 -15.03
CA ILE A 137 -19.30 -13.15 -13.82
C ILE A 137 -18.65 -11.77 -13.91
N PHE A 138 -18.93 -10.91 -12.94
CA PHE A 138 -18.46 -9.51 -12.92
C PHE A 138 -16.93 -9.42 -12.96
N GLU A 139 -16.25 -10.28 -12.24
CA GLU A 139 -14.80 -10.32 -12.15
C GLU A 139 -14.14 -10.66 -13.50
N GLU A 140 -14.75 -11.56 -14.30
CA GLU A 140 -14.27 -11.88 -15.65
C GLU A 140 -14.46 -10.69 -16.61
N ILE A 141 -15.58 -9.98 -16.48
CA ILE A 141 -15.83 -8.76 -17.25
C ILE A 141 -14.84 -7.66 -16.88
N LEU A 142 -14.54 -7.50 -15.59
CA LEU A 142 -13.51 -6.56 -15.13
C LEU A 142 -12.13 -6.93 -15.69
N ASP A 143 -11.76 -8.19 -15.73
CA ASP A 143 -10.48 -8.63 -16.30
C ASP A 143 -10.35 -8.31 -17.78
N GLN A 144 -11.48 -8.34 -18.50
CA GLN A 144 -11.55 -8.01 -19.92
C GLN A 144 -11.54 -6.50 -20.19
N LEU A 145 -12.31 -5.72 -19.45
CA LEU A 145 -12.54 -4.30 -19.72
C LEU A 145 -11.70 -3.37 -18.88
N GLY A 146 -11.31 -3.81 -17.68
CA GLY A 146 -10.67 -2.99 -16.67
C GLY A 146 -9.19 -2.78 -16.92
N GLN A 147 -8.71 -1.64 -16.43
CA GLN A 147 -7.30 -1.29 -16.40
C GLN A 147 -6.82 -1.23 -14.96
N MET A 148 -5.53 -1.53 -14.75
CA MET A 148 -4.91 -1.39 -13.43
C MET A 148 -4.94 0.07 -12.99
N PRO A 149 -5.45 0.36 -11.78
CA PRO A 149 -5.56 1.72 -11.26
C PRO A 149 -4.20 2.19 -10.72
N LEU A 150 -3.34 2.68 -11.61
CA LEU A 150 -2.04 3.22 -11.20
C LEU A 150 -2.21 4.53 -10.41
N PRO A 151 -1.31 4.81 -9.47
CA PRO A 151 -1.27 6.10 -8.79
C PRO A 151 -1.15 7.28 -9.77
N PRO A 152 -1.69 8.46 -9.43
CA PRO A 152 -1.78 9.60 -10.35
C PRO A 152 -0.43 10.15 -10.81
N TYR A 153 0.64 9.90 -10.07
CA TYR A 153 2.00 10.34 -10.44
C TYR A 153 2.69 9.41 -11.46
N ILE A 154 2.11 8.23 -11.75
CA ILE A 154 2.55 7.34 -12.83
C ILE A 154 1.74 7.70 -14.07
N THR A 155 2.40 8.29 -15.05
CA THR A 155 1.79 8.73 -16.32
C THR A 155 2.09 7.77 -17.47
N HIS A 156 3.09 6.91 -17.32
CA HIS A 156 3.42 5.90 -18.30
C HIS A 156 2.41 4.74 -18.26
N ARG A 157 2.07 4.25 -19.45
CA ARG A 157 1.22 3.06 -19.56
C ARG A 157 2.04 1.82 -19.23
N LEU A 158 1.53 1.01 -18.31
CA LEU A 158 2.16 -0.24 -17.95
C LEU A 158 2.08 -1.24 -19.12
N LYS A 159 3.22 -1.79 -19.52
CA LYS A 159 3.30 -2.81 -20.60
C LYS A 159 2.73 -4.15 -20.15
N ASP A 160 2.98 -4.52 -18.90
CA ASP A 160 2.48 -5.74 -18.27
C ASP A 160 1.76 -5.36 -16.96
N LYS A 161 0.44 -5.60 -16.93
CA LYS A 161 -0.40 -5.31 -15.77
C LYS A 161 0.05 -6.03 -14.50
N ASN A 162 0.68 -7.21 -14.62
CA ASN A 162 1.17 -7.98 -13.48
C ASN A 162 2.36 -7.34 -12.76
N ARG A 163 2.98 -6.32 -13.37
CA ARG A 163 4.07 -5.57 -12.72
C ARG A 163 3.58 -4.69 -11.58
N TYR A 164 2.29 -4.33 -11.55
CA TYR A 164 1.64 -3.65 -10.43
C TYR A 164 0.88 -4.63 -9.52
N GLN A 165 1.49 -5.79 -9.28
CA GLN A 165 0.98 -6.86 -8.45
C GLN A 165 2.15 -7.52 -7.71
N THR A 166 1.98 -7.85 -6.43
CA THR A 166 2.98 -8.65 -5.70
C THR A 166 2.97 -10.10 -6.19
N VAL A 167 4.09 -10.79 -6.05
CA VAL A 167 4.20 -12.21 -6.44
C VAL A 167 3.39 -13.16 -5.54
N TYR A 168 2.87 -12.64 -4.45
CA TYR A 168 2.06 -13.36 -3.45
C TYR A 168 0.63 -12.81 -3.32
N ALA A 169 0.19 -12.00 -4.28
CA ALA A 169 -1.18 -11.48 -4.32
C ALA A 169 -2.21 -12.60 -4.42
N LYS A 170 -3.21 -12.61 -3.54
CA LYS A 170 -4.16 -13.71 -3.36
C LYS A 170 -5.62 -13.26 -3.35
N TYR A 171 -5.96 -12.31 -2.49
CA TYR A 171 -7.35 -11.88 -2.27
C TYR A 171 -7.69 -10.63 -3.04
N ASP A 172 -8.59 -10.75 -4.02
CA ASP A 172 -9.10 -9.61 -4.80
C ASP A 172 -9.83 -8.59 -3.92
N GLY A 173 -9.69 -7.29 -4.25
CA GLY A 173 -10.43 -6.22 -3.55
C GLY A 173 -9.68 -4.92 -3.40
N SER A 174 -8.42 -4.85 -3.77
CA SER A 174 -7.60 -3.65 -3.61
C SER A 174 -7.66 -2.74 -4.84
N ALA A 175 -7.74 -1.44 -4.60
CA ALA A 175 -7.60 -0.42 -5.64
C ALA A 175 -6.13 0.01 -5.86
N ALA A 176 -5.21 -0.42 -5.00
CA ALA A 176 -3.77 -0.14 -5.14
C ALA A 176 -2.93 -1.31 -4.61
N ALA A 177 -1.75 -1.51 -5.20
CA ALA A 177 -0.82 -2.52 -4.74
C ALA A 177 -0.11 -2.11 -3.43
N PRO A 178 0.21 -3.06 -2.55
CA PRO A 178 1.13 -2.84 -1.43
C PRO A 178 2.56 -2.78 -1.98
N THR A 179 2.97 -1.59 -2.45
CA THR A 179 4.10 -1.42 -3.37
C THR A 179 5.46 -1.81 -2.81
N ALA A 180 5.67 -1.78 -1.50
CA ALA A 180 6.88 -2.32 -0.88
C ALA A 180 7.05 -3.83 -1.15
N GLY A 181 5.95 -4.55 -1.37
CA GLY A 181 5.96 -5.95 -1.75
C GLY A 181 6.40 -6.20 -3.20
N LEU A 182 6.39 -5.19 -4.05
CA LEU A 182 6.79 -5.32 -5.46
C LEU A 182 8.28 -5.65 -5.63
N HIS A 183 9.10 -5.40 -4.64
CA HIS A 183 10.54 -5.70 -4.65
C HIS A 183 10.86 -7.18 -4.49
N PHE A 184 9.92 -7.98 -3.97
CA PHE A 184 10.14 -9.40 -3.72
C PHE A 184 9.91 -10.24 -4.99
N THR A 185 10.76 -11.25 -5.13
CA THR A 185 10.60 -12.33 -6.08
C THR A 185 10.28 -13.64 -5.33
N PRO A 186 9.70 -14.66 -5.99
CA PRO A 186 9.50 -15.98 -5.37
C PRO A 186 10.79 -16.57 -4.82
N GLU A 187 11.91 -16.42 -5.54
CA GLU A 187 13.23 -16.92 -5.18
C GLU A 187 13.76 -16.25 -3.92
N LEU A 188 13.61 -14.91 -3.83
CA LEU A 188 14.03 -14.15 -2.65
C LEU A 188 13.21 -14.56 -1.41
N LEU A 189 11.89 -14.74 -1.55
CA LEU A 189 11.05 -15.23 -0.47
C LEU A 189 11.43 -16.64 -0.03
N GLN A 190 11.79 -17.50 -0.98
CA GLN A 190 12.26 -18.84 -0.65
C GLN A 190 13.58 -18.80 0.12
N THR A 191 14.55 -17.99 -0.32
CA THR A 191 15.82 -17.81 0.39
C THR A 191 15.61 -17.30 1.83
N ILE A 192 14.65 -16.39 2.02
CA ILE A 192 14.27 -15.86 3.34
C ILE A 192 13.70 -16.98 4.23
N ARG A 193 12.81 -17.83 3.70
CA ARG A 193 12.28 -18.99 4.45
C ARG A 193 13.37 -19.99 4.82
N GLU A 194 14.27 -20.29 3.89
CA GLU A 194 15.41 -21.21 4.11
C GLU A 194 16.38 -20.71 5.16
N LYS A 195 16.48 -19.38 5.34
CA LYS A 195 17.24 -18.76 6.43
C LYS A 195 16.56 -18.94 7.81
N GLY A 196 15.35 -19.48 7.87
CA GLY A 196 14.60 -19.64 9.13
C GLY A 196 13.77 -18.41 9.54
N VAL A 197 13.49 -17.52 8.59
CA VAL A 197 12.59 -16.39 8.80
C VAL A 197 11.16 -16.85 8.50
N HIS A 198 10.25 -16.60 9.42
CA HIS A 198 8.83 -16.87 9.22
C HIS A 198 8.19 -15.83 8.30
N ILE A 199 7.23 -16.25 7.49
CA ILE A 199 6.42 -15.35 6.66
C ILE A 199 4.97 -15.49 7.06
N ALA A 200 4.36 -14.39 7.50
CA ALA A 200 2.94 -14.29 7.81
C ALA A 200 2.23 -13.42 6.76
N GLU A 201 1.12 -13.92 6.25
CA GLU A 201 0.30 -13.23 5.25
C GLU A 201 -0.89 -12.59 5.94
N VAL A 202 -1.06 -11.29 5.77
CA VAL A 202 -2.23 -10.53 6.20
C VAL A 202 -2.87 -9.87 5.01
N THR A 203 -4.14 -9.52 5.10
CA THR A 203 -4.86 -8.84 4.01
C THR A 203 -5.27 -7.43 4.47
N LEU A 204 -4.97 -6.42 3.68
CA LEU A 204 -5.57 -5.11 3.77
C LEU A 204 -5.86 -4.63 2.35
N HIS A 205 -7.12 -4.36 2.06
CA HIS A 205 -7.54 -3.82 0.77
C HIS A 205 -7.30 -2.32 0.74
N VAL A 206 -6.29 -1.91 -0.02
CA VAL A 206 -5.87 -0.50 -0.11
C VAL A 206 -6.88 0.29 -0.92
N GLY A 207 -7.43 1.32 -0.33
CA GLY A 207 -8.27 2.30 -1.01
C GLY A 207 -7.44 3.40 -1.69
N LEU A 208 -8.04 4.10 -2.65
CA LEU A 208 -7.37 5.21 -3.34
C LEU A 208 -7.15 6.44 -2.45
N GLY A 209 -7.76 6.49 -1.29
CA GLY A 209 -7.52 7.55 -0.31
C GLY A 209 -6.05 7.70 0.06
N THR A 210 -5.28 6.61 -0.01
CA THR A 210 -3.83 6.61 0.26
C THR A 210 -3.03 7.55 -0.67
N PHE A 211 -3.53 7.85 -1.86
CA PHE A 211 -2.88 8.76 -2.81
C PHE A 211 -3.47 10.17 -2.81
N ARG A 212 -4.44 10.46 -1.95
CA ARG A 212 -5.00 11.81 -1.83
C ARG A 212 -4.09 12.67 -0.96
N PRO A 213 -3.85 13.92 -1.36
CA PRO A 213 -3.11 14.87 -0.52
C PRO A 213 -3.84 15.13 0.80
N VAL A 214 -3.09 15.30 1.87
CA VAL A 214 -3.62 15.80 3.14
C VAL A 214 -4.09 17.24 2.92
N LYS A 215 -5.33 17.56 3.29
CA LYS A 215 -5.96 18.85 3.02
C LYS A 215 -6.04 19.79 4.24
N VAL A 216 -5.61 19.29 5.39
CA VAL A 216 -5.61 20.05 6.65
C VAL A 216 -4.22 20.64 6.93
N GLU A 217 -4.15 21.69 7.72
CA GLU A 217 -2.88 22.27 8.14
C GLU A 217 -2.28 21.54 9.33
N ASN A 218 -3.12 21.17 10.30
CA ASN A 218 -2.69 20.43 11.49
C ASN A 218 -2.90 18.92 11.30
N VAL A 219 -1.85 18.14 11.56
CA VAL A 219 -1.86 16.69 11.41
C VAL A 219 -3.00 16.02 12.19
N SER A 220 -3.30 16.49 13.41
CA SER A 220 -4.35 15.91 14.28
C SER A 220 -5.77 16.07 13.75
N GLU A 221 -6.00 16.95 12.77
CA GLU A 221 -7.31 17.19 12.15
C GLU A 221 -7.57 16.26 10.95
N HIS A 222 -6.55 15.51 10.52
CA HIS A 222 -6.70 14.59 9.39
C HIS A 222 -7.45 13.32 9.77
N HIS A 223 -8.42 12.95 8.95
CA HIS A 223 -9.17 11.69 9.07
C HIS A 223 -8.78 10.73 7.95
N MET A 224 -8.35 9.54 8.34
CA MET A 224 -8.02 8.48 7.38
C MET A 224 -9.28 7.85 6.79
N HIS A 225 -9.19 7.43 5.54
CA HIS A 225 -10.22 6.58 4.95
C HIS A 225 -10.18 5.19 5.58
N SER A 226 -11.37 4.63 5.78
CA SER A 226 -11.52 3.29 6.32
C SER A 226 -11.19 2.23 5.27
N GLU A 227 -10.34 1.26 5.61
CA GLU A 227 -9.91 0.15 4.76
C GLU A 227 -10.17 -1.18 5.46
N PHE A 228 -10.60 -2.18 4.69
CA PHE A 228 -10.87 -3.52 5.22
C PHE A 228 -9.58 -4.29 5.41
N TYR A 229 -9.43 -4.95 6.57
CA TYR A 229 -8.31 -5.83 6.85
C TYR A 229 -8.78 -7.18 7.40
N MET A 230 -7.92 -8.18 7.26
CA MET A 230 -8.12 -9.53 7.79
C MET A 230 -6.77 -10.14 8.21
N ILE A 231 -6.78 -10.82 9.35
CA ILE A 231 -5.69 -11.66 9.85
C ILE A 231 -6.30 -13.01 10.20
N ASP A 232 -5.87 -14.07 9.52
CA ASP A 232 -6.33 -15.41 9.81
C ASP A 232 -5.59 -16.04 11.01
N GLU A 233 -6.04 -17.20 11.45
CA GLU A 233 -5.48 -17.92 12.59
C GLU A 233 -4.00 -18.27 12.38
N LYS A 234 -3.65 -18.73 11.17
CA LYS A 234 -2.28 -19.11 10.84
C LYS A 234 -1.31 -17.92 10.92
N ALA A 235 -1.72 -16.76 10.41
CA ALA A 235 -0.92 -15.54 10.47
C ALA A 235 -0.76 -15.06 11.92
N ALA A 236 -1.86 -15.02 12.70
CA ALA A 236 -1.82 -14.64 14.11
C ALA A 236 -0.90 -15.54 14.92
N ASP A 237 -1.02 -16.86 14.76
CA ASP A 237 -0.18 -17.85 15.45
C ASP A 237 1.30 -17.70 15.08
N THR A 238 1.60 -17.53 13.79
CA THR A 238 2.98 -17.34 13.31
C THR A 238 3.62 -16.09 13.91
N ILE A 239 2.90 -14.97 13.91
CA ILE A 239 3.37 -13.69 14.46
C ILE A 239 3.60 -13.80 15.96
N ASN A 240 2.61 -14.35 16.69
CA ASN A 240 2.70 -14.50 18.14
C ASN A 240 3.84 -15.46 18.54
N ALA A 241 4.02 -16.56 17.80
CA ALA A 241 5.10 -17.52 18.06
C ALA A 241 6.48 -16.87 17.87
N ALA A 242 6.69 -16.14 16.77
CA ALA A 242 7.94 -15.42 16.52
C ALA A 242 8.23 -14.39 17.62
N LYS A 243 7.21 -13.63 18.03
CA LYS A 243 7.35 -12.64 19.11
C LYS A 243 7.73 -13.28 20.44
N ARG A 244 7.04 -14.38 20.83
CA ARG A 244 7.38 -15.13 22.07
C ARG A 244 8.79 -15.70 22.06
N ALA A 245 9.29 -16.08 20.88
CA ALA A 245 10.66 -16.56 20.71
C ALA A 245 11.71 -15.44 20.66
N GLY A 246 11.32 -14.17 20.80
CA GLY A 246 12.22 -13.01 20.75
C GLY A 246 12.59 -12.57 19.34
N GLY A 247 11.99 -13.12 18.29
CA GLY A 247 12.13 -12.68 16.91
C GLY A 247 11.54 -11.28 16.70
N ARG A 248 12.02 -10.57 15.67
CA ARG A 248 11.49 -9.26 15.28
C ARG A 248 10.26 -9.43 14.42
N ILE A 249 9.29 -8.56 14.58
CA ILE A 249 8.15 -8.42 13.68
C ILE A 249 8.48 -7.33 12.67
N ILE A 250 8.66 -7.74 11.41
CA ILE A 250 9.11 -6.90 10.30
C ILE A 250 7.98 -6.80 9.27
N CYS A 251 7.38 -5.63 9.12
CA CYS A 251 6.34 -5.42 8.14
C CYS A 251 6.91 -5.04 6.78
N VAL A 252 6.33 -5.62 5.73
CA VAL A 252 6.53 -5.20 4.34
C VAL A 252 5.39 -4.26 3.96
N GLY A 253 5.72 -2.99 3.86
CA GLY A 253 4.78 -1.91 3.55
C GLY A 253 4.03 -1.35 4.74
N THR A 254 3.64 -0.10 4.59
CA THR A 254 2.82 0.63 5.56
C THR A 254 1.44 -0.01 5.76
N THR A 255 0.95 -0.74 4.76
CA THR A 255 -0.32 -1.48 4.83
C THR A 255 -0.25 -2.63 5.82
N SER A 256 0.79 -3.46 5.79
CA SER A 256 1.01 -4.52 6.79
C SER A 256 1.19 -3.94 8.19
N CYS A 257 1.93 -2.84 8.31
CA CYS A 257 2.10 -2.11 9.56
C CYS A 257 0.75 -1.66 10.13
N ARG A 258 -0.07 -0.98 9.32
CA ARG A 258 -1.39 -0.49 9.75
C ARG A 258 -2.33 -1.64 10.13
N THR A 259 -2.27 -2.76 9.42
CA THR A 259 -3.03 -3.97 9.75
C THR A 259 -2.67 -4.48 11.14
N LEU A 260 -1.38 -4.68 11.40
CA LEU A 260 -0.92 -5.21 12.68
C LEU A 260 -1.21 -4.26 13.84
N GLU A 261 -0.91 -2.97 13.67
CA GLU A 261 -1.13 -1.97 14.73
C GLU A 261 -2.62 -1.75 15.04
N SER A 262 -3.52 -1.97 14.06
CA SER A 262 -4.97 -1.96 14.27
C SER A 262 -5.46 -3.17 15.06
N ALA A 263 -4.88 -4.33 14.81
CA ALA A 263 -5.32 -5.60 15.40
C ALA A 263 -4.62 -5.93 16.73
N ALA A 264 -3.41 -5.40 16.96
CA ALA A 264 -2.60 -5.72 18.12
C ALA A 264 -3.24 -5.21 19.43
N LYS A 265 -3.25 -6.08 20.42
CA LYS A 265 -3.57 -5.73 21.82
C LYS A 265 -2.43 -4.89 22.42
N GLU A 266 -2.67 -4.32 23.59
CA GLU A 266 -1.67 -3.49 24.29
C GLU A 266 -0.38 -4.26 24.68
N ASP A 267 -0.48 -5.57 24.87
CA ASP A 267 0.65 -6.47 25.08
C ASP A 267 1.38 -6.88 23.79
N GLY A 268 0.89 -6.40 22.63
CA GLY A 268 1.40 -6.68 21.32
C GLY A 268 1.07 -8.09 20.80
N THR A 269 0.10 -8.79 21.39
CA THR A 269 -0.42 -10.03 20.82
C THR A 269 -1.49 -9.75 19.79
N ILE A 270 -1.70 -10.71 18.87
CA ILE A 270 -2.71 -10.64 17.81
C ILE A 270 -3.63 -11.84 17.90
N GLU A 271 -4.93 -11.61 17.76
CA GLU A 271 -5.93 -12.67 17.54
C GLU A 271 -6.40 -12.66 16.08
N PRO A 272 -6.87 -13.82 15.57
CA PRO A 272 -7.55 -13.85 14.27
C PRO A 272 -8.71 -12.86 14.28
N THR A 273 -8.73 -11.99 13.27
CA THR A 273 -9.73 -10.91 13.23
C THR A 273 -9.91 -10.37 11.82
N SER A 274 -11.04 -9.76 11.58
CA SER A 274 -11.29 -8.95 10.40
C SER A 274 -12.11 -7.73 10.77
N GLY A 275 -11.93 -6.65 10.03
CA GLY A 275 -12.66 -5.42 10.31
C GLY A 275 -12.22 -4.26 9.42
N TRP A 276 -12.60 -3.09 9.83
CA TRP A 276 -12.26 -1.84 9.15
C TRP A 276 -11.31 -1.03 10.00
N THR A 277 -10.29 -0.45 9.39
CA THR A 277 -9.33 0.42 10.07
C THR A 277 -9.23 1.76 9.37
N ASP A 278 -9.22 2.81 10.16
CA ASP A 278 -8.90 4.19 9.81
C ASP A 278 -7.69 4.68 10.62
N ILE A 279 -6.86 3.75 11.08
CA ILE A 279 -5.70 4.07 11.91
C ILE A 279 -4.80 5.09 11.22
N PHE A 280 -4.52 6.16 11.92
CA PHE A 280 -3.61 7.20 11.51
C PHE A 280 -2.38 7.24 12.42
N ILE A 281 -1.24 6.84 11.87
CA ILE A 281 0.03 6.78 12.60
C ILE A 281 0.89 7.97 12.21
N TYR A 282 1.27 8.79 13.18
CA TYR A 282 2.14 9.95 13.04
C TYR A 282 3.02 10.11 14.30
N PRO A 283 4.04 10.98 14.30
CA PRO A 283 4.95 11.13 15.44
C PRO A 283 4.22 11.35 16.77
N GLY A 284 4.61 10.55 17.78
CA GLY A 284 3.94 10.42 19.07
C GLY A 284 3.13 9.12 19.20
N TYR A 285 2.89 8.39 18.09
CA TYR A 285 2.28 7.07 18.15
C TYR A 285 3.23 6.04 18.81
N ARG A 286 2.66 5.24 19.71
CA ARG A 286 3.40 4.15 20.36
C ARG A 286 3.07 2.82 19.65
N PHE A 287 4.06 2.30 18.92
CA PHE A 287 3.92 1.00 18.26
C PHE A 287 3.79 -0.12 19.29
N LYS A 288 2.80 -1.01 19.06
CA LYS A 288 2.48 -2.14 19.94
C LYS A 288 3.24 -3.40 19.56
N ILE A 289 3.49 -3.60 18.26
CA ILE A 289 4.02 -4.85 17.74
C ILE A 289 5.14 -4.68 16.72
N LEU A 290 5.16 -3.59 15.97
CA LEU A 290 6.13 -3.37 14.90
C LEU A 290 7.55 -3.16 15.44
N ASP A 291 8.50 -3.98 14.98
CA ASP A 291 9.93 -3.79 15.26
C ASP A 291 10.65 -3.07 14.12
N SER A 292 10.40 -3.47 12.87
CA SER A 292 11.08 -2.94 11.67
C SER A 292 10.13 -2.86 10.47
N LEU A 293 10.46 -2.01 9.51
CA LEU A 293 9.60 -1.73 8.36
C LEU A 293 10.42 -1.69 7.07
N ILE A 294 9.98 -2.47 6.07
CA ILE A 294 10.41 -2.34 4.69
C ILE A 294 9.36 -1.49 3.96
N THR A 295 9.76 -0.42 3.31
CA THR A 295 8.84 0.51 2.67
C THR A 295 9.45 1.18 1.44
N ASN A 296 8.63 1.85 0.61
CA ASN A 296 9.11 2.75 -0.43
C ASN A 296 9.38 4.15 0.13
N PHE A 297 9.95 5.03 -0.68
CA PHE A 297 9.99 6.46 -0.39
C PHE A 297 8.61 7.08 -0.70
N HIS A 298 8.12 7.91 0.19
CA HIS A 298 6.75 8.44 0.16
C HIS A 298 6.71 9.91 -0.27
N LEU A 299 5.52 10.36 -0.72
CA LEU A 299 5.27 11.75 -1.10
C LEU A 299 5.54 12.73 0.05
N PRO A 300 6.02 13.96 -0.25
CA PRO A 300 6.03 15.04 0.72
C PRO A 300 4.65 15.25 1.33
N GLU A 301 4.60 15.61 2.60
CA GLU A 301 3.38 15.95 3.34
C GLU A 301 2.32 14.82 3.37
N SER A 302 2.72 13.56 3.08
CA SER A 302 1.81 12.42 3.06
C SER A 302 1.67 11.74 4.42
N THR A 303 0.53 11.11 4.64
CA THR A 303 0.28 10.28 5.84
C THR A 303 1.29 9.14 5.99
N LEU A 304 1.82 8.64 4.88
CA LEU A 304 2.82 7.57 4.89
C LEU A 304 4.21 8.08 5.34
N LEU A 305 4.57 9.30 4.95
CA LEU A 305 5.79 9.94 5.46
C LEU A 305 5.68 10.21 6.98
N MET A 306 4.48 10.54 7.45
CA MET A 306 4.20 10.70 8.87
C MET A 306 4.36 9.39 9.64
N LEU A 307 3.88 8.26 9.08
CA LEU A 307 4.02 6.93 9.68
C LEU A 307 5.49 6.52 9.83
N VAL A 308 6.29 6.65 8.77
CA VAL A 308 7.72 6.31 8.85
C VAL A 308 8.47 7.25 9.81
N SER A 309 8.05 8.51 9.89
CA SER A 309 8.57 9.47 10.85
C SER A 309 8.19 9.14 12.30
N ALA A 310 7.03 8.52 12.52
CA ALA A 310 6.66 8.02 13.84
C ALA A 310 7.58 6.87 14.28
N LEU A 311 8.05 6.03 13.33
CA LEU A 311 8.90 4.87 13.63
C LEU A 311 10.37 5.25 13.89
N ALA A 312 10.93 6.14 13.08
CA ALA A 312 12.37 6.43 13.08
C ALA A 312 12.75 7.84 13.59
N GLY A 313 11.74 8.65 13.88
CA GLY A 313 11.94 10.08 14.12
C GLY A 313 11.97 10.89 12.83
N ARG A 314 11.29 12.03 12.85
CA ARG A 314 11.15 12.90 11.67
C ARG A 314 12.51 13.35 11.11
N GLU A 315 13.43 13.72 11.97
CA GLU A 315 14.75 14.23 11.56
C GLU A 315 15.56 13.16 10.83
N HIS A 316 15.60 11.93 11.36
CA HIS A 316 16.28 10.80 10.71
C HIS A 316 15.66 10.48 9.36
N VAL A 317 14.32 10.51 9.27
CA VAL A 317 13.61 10.22 8.02
C VAL A 317 13.88 11.29 6.97
N LEU A 318 13.77 12.58 7.33
CA LEU A 318 14.05 13.67 6.39
C LEU A 318 15.51 13.68 5.94
N ALA A 319 16.46 13.39 6.85
CA ALA A 319 17.86 13.21 6.48
C ALA A 319 18.07 12.05 5.50
N ALA A 320 17.39 10.91 5.72
CA ALA A 320 17.45 9.75 4.82
C ALA A 320 16.83 10.06 3.44
N TYR A 321 15.78 10.86 3.38
CA TYR A 321 15.18 11.30 2.12
C TYR A 321 16.08 12.27 1.37
N GLN A 322 16.75 13.18 2.06
CA GLN A 322 17.76 14.06 1.46
C GLN A 322 18.93 13.26 0.89
N GLU A 323 19.48 12.31 1.67
CA GLU A 323 20.52 11.38 1.23
C GLU A 323 20.10 10.58 -0.02
N ALA A 324 18.84 10.09 -0.03
CA ALA A 324 18.30 9.37 -1.18
C ALA A 324 18.20 10.26 -2.44
N ILE A 325 17.79 11.52 -2.30
CA ILE A 325 17.73 12.49 -3.41
C ILE A 325 19.13 12.76 -3.97
N GLU A 326 20.10 13.05 -3.10
CA GLU A 326 21.50 13.32 -3.51
C GLU A 326 22.12 12.13 -4.21
N ASN A 327 21.80 10.91 -3.79
CA ASN A 327 22.25 9.67 -4.40
C ASN A 327 21.33 9.19 -5.55
N LYS A 328 20.36 10.00 -5.98
CA LYS A 328 19.45 9.70 -7.11
C LYS A 328 18.72 8.36 -6.95
N TYR A 329 18.18 8.12 -5.78
CA TYR A 329 17.21 7.03 -5.58
C TYR A 329 15.94 7.32 -6.36
N ARG A 330 15.24 6.26 -6.71
CA ARG A 330 13.94 6.32 -7.36
C ARG A 330 12.84 6.35 -6.30
N PHE A 331 11.84 7.19 -6.50
CA PHE A 331 10.80 7.44 -5.50
C PHE A 331 9.46 6.80 -5.88
N PHE A 332 8.62 6.55 -4.89
CA PHE A 332 7.24 6.09 -4.93
C PHE A 332 7.10 4.62 -5.38
N SER A 333 5.94 4.28 -5.98
CA SER A 333 5.47 2.89 -6.17
C SER A 333 6.43 1.96 -6.91
N PHE A 334 7.10 2.46 -7.95
CA PHE A 334 8.10 1.70 -8.73
C PHE A 334 9.54 2.11 -8.39
N GLY A 335 9.68 2.88 -7.33
CA GLY A 335 10.99 3.35 -6.86
C GLY A 335 11.78 2.31 -6.09
N ASP A 336 12.77 2.82 -5.38
CA ASP A 336 13.64 2.05 -4.50
C ASP A 336 13.02 1.86 -3.10
N ALA A 337 13.66 1.09 -2.26
CA ALA A 337 13.17 0.74 -0.94
C ALA A 337 13.99 1.35 0.20
N MET A 338 13.34 1.47 1.34
CA MET A 338 13.97 1.70 2.64
C MET A 338 13.75 0.50 3.55
N PHE A 339 14.72 0.18 4.38
CA PHE A 339 14.57 -0.72 5.52
C PHE A 339 14.86 0.04 6.80
N ILE A 340 13.82 0.33 7.55
CA ILE A 340 13.90 1.03 8.84
C ILE A 340 13.97 -0.02 9.95
N THR A 341 15.12 -0.10 10.61
CA THR A 341 15.39 -1.13 11.63
C THR A 341 16.26 -0.57 12.74
N SER A 342 16.48 -1.34 13.76
CA SER A 342 17.60 -1.19 14.69
C SER A 342 18.12 -2.58 15.00
N GLU A 343 19.43 -2.74 15.14
CA GLU A 343 19.96 -3.98 15.69
C GLU A 343 19.40 -4.17 17.10
N LYS A 344 18.70 -5.28 17.34
CA LYS A 344 18.52 -5.73 18.71
C LYS A 344 19.90 -6.17 19.18
N THR A 345 20.55 -5.40 20.03
CA THR A 345 21.64 -5.92 20.86
C THR A 345 21.07 -7.15 21.56
N ARG A 346 21.49 -8.35 21.15
CA ARG A 346 21.24 -9.56 21.93
C ARG A 346 21.96 -9.34 23.24
N GLU A 347 21.22 -9.13 24.34
CA GLU A 347 21.79 -9.25 25.67
C GLU A 347 22.28 -10.69 25.77
N GLY A 348 23.59 -10.90 25.65
CA GLY A 348 24.21 -12.21 25.83
C GLY A 348 25.46 -12.54 25.03
N GLU A 349 25.98 -11.66 24.17
CA GLU A 349 27.30 -11.83 23.57
C GLU A 349 28.26 -10.75 24.08
N SER A 350 28.76 -10.95 25.27
CA SER A 350 29.97 -10.28 25.84
C SER A 350 31.02 -11.33 26.15
#